data_bf052cbed6520604814f8b2532196f63
#
_entry.id   bf052cbed6520604814f8b2532196f63
#
_cell.length_a   1.000
_cell.length_b   1.000
_cell.length_c   1.000
_cell.angle_alpha   90.00
_cell.angle_beta   90.00
_cell.angle_gamma   90.00
#
_symmetry.space_group_name_H-M   'P 1'
#
loop_
_entity.id
_entity.type
_entity.pdbx_description
1 polymer ?
#
loop_
_entity_poly.entity_id
_entity_poly.type
_entity_poly.pdbx_seq_one_letter_code
_entity_poly.pdbx_strand_id
1 'polypeptide(L)'
;SKGVLTYKEVMDTLDELELDSEQIERIYDRFEALNIDVVEEMEIPDDITSDISELESDLGSTEGVAIDDPVRMYLKEIGKVPLLSAAEEIEIAKRMADGDQDAKKQLAEANLRLVVSVAKRYVGRGMLFLDLIQEGNLGLIKAVEKFDYRKGYKFSTYATWWIRQAITRAIADQARTIRIPVHMVETINKLIRVNRQLLQEYGREPRPDEIAREMGISEEKVREIIKVAQEPVSLETPIGEEEDSHLGDFIPDDD
;
A
#
# COMPACT_ATOMS: atom_id res chain seq x y z
N SER A 1 -23.34 4.90 -21.34
CA SER A 1 -22.93 5.25 -19.99
C SER A 1 -23.64 4.31 -19.00
N LYS A 2 -22.88 3.43 -18.35
CA LYS A 2 -23.39 2.66 -17.21
C LYS A 2 -23.47 3.63 -16.04
N GLY A 3 -24.61 3.77 -15.39
CA GLY A 3 -24.76 4.59 -14.17
C GLY A 3 -24.18 3.96 -12.91
N VAL A 4 -23.40 2.88 -13.08
CA VAL A 4 -22.78 2.11 -12.00
C VAL A 4 -21.35 1.77 -12.41
N LEU A 5 -20.37 2.07 -11.54
CA LEU A 5 -18.97 1.67 -11.68
C LEU A 5 -18.63 0.68 -10.57
N THR A 6 -17.80 -0.32 -10.86
CA THR A 6 -17.25 -1.17 -9.82
C THR A 6 -16.08 -0.48 -9.13
N TYR A 7 -15.92 -0.73 -7.83
CA TYR A 7 -14.77 -0.23 -7.06
C TYR A 7 -13.43 -0.57 -7.74
N LYS A 8 -13.33 -1.77 -8.32
CA LYS A 8 -12.14 -2.22 -9.04
C LYS A 8 -11.86 -1.37 -10.28
N GLU A 9 -12.87 -1.07 -11.10
CA GLU A 9 -12.74 -0.21 -12.29
C GLU A 9 -12.28 1.21 -11.90
N VAL A 10 -12.84 1.74 -10.80
CA VAL A 10 -12.44 3.06 -10.28
C VAL A 10 -10.99 3.02 -9.79
N MET A 11 -10.60 2.00 -9.01
CA MET A 11 -9.26 1.90 -8.44
C MET A 11 -8.19 1.65 -9.50
N ASP A 12 -8.43 0.75 -10.44
CA ASP A 12 -7.48 0.50 -11.54
C ASP A 12 -7.21 1.79 -12.33
N THR A 13 -8.25 2.61 -12.56
CA THR A 13 -8.12 3.90 -13.25
C THR A 13 -7.42 4.97 -12.38
N LEU A 14 -7.70 5.02 -11.08
CA LEU A 14 -7.08 5.98 -10.16
C LEU A 14 -5.62 5.64 -9.87
N ASP A 15 -5.25 4.35 -9.80
CA ASP A 15 -3.87 3.90 -9.66
C ASP A 15 -3.00 4.29 -10.88
N GLU A 16 -3.61 4.38 -12.09
CA GLU A 16 -2.92 4.88 -13.28
C GLU A 16 -2.66 6.40 -13.25
N LEU A 17 -3.48 7.15 -12.51
CA LEU A 17 -3.47 8.62 -12.54
C LEU A 17 -2.62 9.26 -11.42
N GLU A 18 -2.09 8.49 -10.46
CA GLU A 18 -1.25 8.96 -9.35
C GLU A 18 -1.82 10.21 -8.62
N LEU A 19 -3.12 10.18 -8.30
CA LEU A 19 -3.86 11.29 -7.74
C LEU A 19 -3.60 11.47 -6.24
N ASP A 20 -3.58 12.73 -5.79
CA ASP A 20 -3.52 13.06 -4.36
C ASP A 20 -4.89 12.93 -3.66
N SER A 21 -4.88 13.03 -2.31
CA SER A 21 -6.08 12.89 -1.48
C SER A 21 -7.21 13.83 -1.84
N GLU A 22 -6.88 15.10 -2.16
CA GLU A 22 -7.88 16.12 -2.48
C GLU A 22 -8.47 15.89 -3.87
N GLN A 23 -7.66 15.40 -4.80
CA GLN A 23 -8.11 15.09 -6.17
C GLN A 23 -9.08 13.91 -6.16
N ILE A 24 -8.84 12.91 -5.32
CA ILE A 24 -9.73 11.76 -5.19
C ILE A 24 -11.03 12.14 -4.48
N GLU A 25 -11.00 12.94 -3.42
CA GLU A 25 -12.21 13.48 -2.81
C GLU A 25 -13.08 14.21 -3.87
N ARG A 26 -12.47 15.04 -4.72
CA ARG A 26 -13.18 15.73 -5.82
C ARG A 26 -13.75 14.76 -6.86
N ILE A 27 -13.11 13.63 -7.11
CA ILE A 27 -13.62 12.61 -8.05
C ILE A 27 -14.83 11.91 -7.47
N TYR A 28 -14.79 11.53 -6.19
CA TYR A 28 -15.95 10.94 -5.51
C TYR A 28 -17.11 11.92 -5.42
N ASP A 29 -16.85 13.19 -5.07
CA ASP A 29 -17.88 14.25 -5.09
C ASP A 29 -18.49 14.41 -6.50
N ARG A 30 -17.68 14.22 -7.54
CA ARG A 30 -18.16 14.31 -8.93
C ARG A 30 -18.94 13.06 -9.36
N PHE A 31 -18.63 11.88 -8.84
CA PHE A 31 -19.43 10.67 -9.06
C PHE A 31 -20.82 10.84 -8.43
N GLU A 32 -20.88 11.39 -7.22
CA GLU A 32 -22.15 11.72 -6.54
C GLU A 32 -22.97 12.73 -7.35
N ALA A 33 -22.35 13.82 -7.81
CA ALA A 33 -23.01 14.84 -8.63
C ALA A 33 -23.53 14.30 -9.98
N LEU A 34 -22.94 13.21 -10.49
CA LEU A 34 -23.34 12.55 -11.74
C LEU A 34 -24.28 11.36 -11.52
N ASN A 35 -24.71 11.11 -10.27
CA ASN A 35 -25.50 9.95 -9.90
C ASN A 35 -24.87 8.61 -10.36
N ILE A 36 -23.55 8.49 -10.19
CA ILE A 36 -22.81 7.26 -10.50
C ILE A 36 -22.60 6.53 -9.19
N ASP A 37 -23.24 5.39 -9.03
CA ASP A 37 -23.04 4.52 -7.87
C ASP A 37 -21.77 3.69 -8.05
N VAL A 38 -20.85 3.79 -7.07
CA VAL A 38 -19.68 2.91 -6.98
C VAL A 38 -20.08 1.68 -6.19
N VAL A 39 -20.28 0.57 -6.90
CA VAL A 39 -20.70 -0.71 -6.30
C VAL A 39 -19.49 -1.56 -5.98
N GLU A 40 -19.42 -2.05 -4.77
CA GLU A 40 -18.37 -2.94 -4.29
C GLU A 40 -18.58 -4.36 -4.86
N GLU A 41 -17.63 -4.83 -5.66
CA GLU A 41 -17.43 -6.24 -5.97
C GLU A 41 -16.29 -6.83 -5.11
N MET A 42 -15.91 -6.14 -4.02
CA MET A 42 -15.07 -6.72 -2.98
C MET A 42 -15.97 -7.40 -1.96
N GLU A 43 -16.16 -8.69 -2.12
CA GLU A 43 -16.40 -9.55 -0.97
C GLU A 43 -15.18 -9.36 -0.05
N ILE A 44 -15.35 -8.63 1.07
CA ILE A 44 -14.46 -8.81 2.21
C ILE A 44 -14.71 -10.28 2.57
N PRO A 45 -13.73 -11.18 2.44
CA PRO A 45 -13.97 -12.55 2.82
C PRO A 45 -14.48 -12.52 4.27
N ASP A 46 -15.68 -13.03 4.52
CA ASP A 46 -16.22 -13.19 5.87
C ASP A 46 -15.29 -14.06 6.73
N ASP A 47 -14.35 -14.72 6.08
CA ASP A 47 -13.35 -15.58 6.65
C ASP A 47 -11.92 -14.99 6.56
N ILE A 48 -11.71 -13.82 7.19
CA ILE A 48 -10.35 -13.34 7.47
C ILE A 48 -9.60 -14.34 8.38
N THR A 49 -10.31 -15.24 9.06
CA THR A 49 -9.70 -16.35 9.81
C THR A 49 -8.99 -17.34 8.89
N SER A 50 -9.49 -17.61 7.67
CA SER A 50 -8.78 -18.41 6.68
C SER A 50 -7.57 -17.67 6.12
N ASP A 51 -7.70 -16.37 5.83
CA ASP A 51 -6.59 -15.51 5.39
C ASP A 51 -5.50 -15.37 6.48
N ILE A 52 -5.90 -15.34 7.76
CA ILE A 52 -4.96 -15.35 8.88
C ILE A 52 -4.29 -16.72 8.99
N SER A 53 -5.01 -17.83 8.80
CA SER A 53 -4.42 -19.17 8.82
C SER A 53 -3.51 -19.43 7.62
N GLU A 54 -3.80 -18.88 6.45
CA GLU A 54 -2.90 -18.87 5.29
C GLU A 54 -1.65 -18.01 5.55
N LEU A 55 -1.80 -16.83 6.14
CA LEU A 55 -0.67 -16.00 6.60
C LEU A 55 0.18 -16.71 7.65
N GLU A 56 -0.45 -17.42 8.58
CA GLU A 56 0.24 -18.25 9.58
C GLU A 56 0.99 -19.41 8.91
N SER A 57 0.46 -20.00 7.83
CA SER A 57 1.13 -21.06 7.08
C SER A 57 2.28 -20.52 6.20
N ASP A 58 2.10 -19.38 5.57
CA ASP A 58 3.12 -18.73 4.73
C ASP A 58 4.28 -18.13 5.55
N LEU A 59 3.97 -17.59 6.74
CA LEU A 59 4.97 -17.10 7.70
C LEU A 59 5.55 -18.23 8.57
N GLY A 60 4.84 -19.36 8.69
CA GLY A 60 5.20 -20.51 9.53
C GLY A 60 6.11 -21.54 8.88
N SER A 61 6.52 -21.37 7.63
CA SER A 61 7.46 -22.30 6.96
C SER A 61 8.92 -22.13 7.39
N THR A 62 9.23 -21.25 8.33
CA THR A 62 10.50 -21.26 9.08
C THR A 62 10.32 -22.07 10.34
N GLU A 63 10.63 -23.37 10.25
CA GLU A 63 10.73 -24.27 11.41
C GLU A 63 11.65 -23.68 12.47
N GLY A 64 11.13 -23.42 13.65
CA GLY A 64 11.94 -23.30 14.88
C GLY A 64 11.82 -22.05 15.72
N VAL A 65 10.93 -21.09 15.49
CA VAL A 65 10.74 -19.96 16.41
C VAL A 65 9.46 -20.17 17.22
N ALA A 66 9.64 -20.82 18.35
CA ALA A 66 8.64 -20.87 19.42
C ALA A 66 8.62 -19.51 20.13
N ILE A 67 7.39 -19.01 20.39
CA ILE A 67 7.03 -18.03 21.41
C ILE A 67 7.30 -16.56 21.04
N ASP A 68 6.23 -15.78 21.04
CA ASP A 68 6.14 -14.34 20.86
C ASP A 68 6.36 -13.82 19.40
N ASP A 69 5.65 -14.38 18.43
CA ASP A 69 5.45 -13.66 17.18
C ASP A 69 4.50 -12.48 17.44
N PRO A 70 5.01 -11.24 17.46
CA PRO A 70 4.20 -10.05 17.72
C PRO A 70 3.10 -9.85 16.68
N VAL A 71 3.27 -10.37 15.46
CA VAL A 71 2.24 -10.38 14.42
C VAL A 71 1.06 -11.22 14.86
N ARG A 72 1.32 -12.46 15.32
CA ARG A 72 0.28 -13.40 15.76
C ARG A 72 -0.47 -12.85 16.97
N MET A 73 0.22 -12.24 17.92
CA MET A 73 -0.40 -11.59 19.08
C MET A 73 -1.33 -10.46 18.64
N TYR A 74 -0.89 -9.60 17.73
CA TYR A 74 -1.70 -8.50 17.20
C TYR A 74 -2.95 -9.02 16.46
N LEU A 75 -2.78 -10.01 15.57
CA LEU A 75 -3.90 -10.61 14.82
C LEU A 75 -4.95 -11.25 15.75
N LYS A 76 -4.50 -11.92 16.80
CA LYS A 76 -5.39 -12.50 17.82
C LYS A 76 -6.16 -11.42 18.58
N GLU A 77 -5.53 -10.29 18.86
CA GLU A 77 -6.17 -9.18 19.60
C GLU A 77 -7.26 -8.49 18.77
N ILE A 78 -6.96 -8.14 17.51
CA ILE A 78 -7.95 -7.52 16.63
C ILE A 78 -9.09 -8.47 16.25
N GLY A 79 -8.84 -9.77 16.26
CA GLY A 79 -9.86 -10.81 16.01
C GLY A 79 -10.96 -10.89 17.07
N LYS A 80 -10.74 -10.35 18.27
CA LYS A 80 -11.74 -10.31 19.35
C LYS A 80 -12.85 -9.28 19.11
N VAL A 81 -12.57 -8.27 18.29
CA VAL A 81 -13.54 -7.21 18.00
C VAL A 81 -14.55 -7.71 16.96
N PRO A 82 -15.86 -7.67 17.23
CA PRO A 82 -16.86 -8.10 16.27
C PRO A 82 -16.95 -7.16 15.08
N LEU A 83 -17.29 -7.72 13.91
CA LEU A 83 -17.56 -6.93 12.71
C LEU A 83 -18.87 -6.15 12.88
N LEU A 84 -18.92 -4.96 12.30
CA LEU A 84 -20.13 -4.13 12.30
C LEU A 84 -21.01 -4.48 11.10
N SER A 85 -22.31 -4.54 11.34
CA SER A 85 -23.30 -4.54 10.27
C SER A 85 -23.44 -3.14 9.65
N ALA A 86 -23.97 -3.04 8.44
CA ALA A 86 -24.20 -1.76 7.77
C ALA A 86 -25.08 -0.78 8.58
N ALA A 87 -26.05 -1.32 9.35
CA ALA A 87 -26.91 -0.50 10.20
C ALA A 87 -26.15 0.08 11.41
N GLU A 88 -25.31 -0.74 12.06
CA GLU A 88 -24.45 -0.30 13.18
C GLU A 88 -23.39 0.70 12.72
N GLU A 89 -22.82 0.51 11.53
CA GLU A 89 -21.85 1.46 10.94
C GLU A 89 -22.47 2.86 10.78
N ILE A 90 -23.70 2.94 10.26
CA ILE A 90 -24.44 4.21 10.11
C ILE A 90 -24.79 4.82 11.49
N GLU A 91 -25.17 4.00 12.47
CA GLU A 91 -25.49 4.47 13.82
C GLU A 91 -24.24 5.06 14.51
N ILE A 92 -23.13 4.36 14.43
CA ILE A 92 -21.84 4.82 14.94
C ILE A 92 -21.41 6.10 14.23
N ALA A 93 -21.55 6.17 12.92
CA ALA A 93 -21.20 7.35 12.14
C ALA A 93 -22.05 8.59 12.49
N LYS A 94 -23.32 8.40 12.85
CA LYS A 94 -24.16 9.50 13.38
C LYS A 94 -23.64 10.00 14.72
N ARG A 95 -23.34 9.10 15.65
CA ARG A 95 -22.75 9.46 16.95
C ARG A 95 -21.41 10.19 16.80
N MET A 96 -20.59 9.79 15.81
CA MET A 96 -19.35 10.49 15.48
C MET A 96 -19.59 11.92 15.01
N ALA A 97 -20.63 12.15 14.19
CA ALA A 97 -21.01 13.50 13.75
C ALA A 97 -21.45 14.41 14.91
N ASP A 98 -22.01 13.82 15.98
CA ASP A 98 -22.37 14.51 17.22
C ASP A 98 -21.15 14.74 18.15
N GLY A 99 -19.94 14.30 17.74
CA GLY A 99 -18.69 14.53 18.48
C GLY A 99 -18.28 13.41 19.44
N ASP A 100 -18.94 12.25 19.42
CA ASP A 100 -18.64 11.10 20.28
C ASP A 100 -17.28 10.46 19.90
N GLN A 101 -16.30 10.58 20.81
CA GLN A 101 -14.95 10.02 20.61
C GLN A 101 -14.94 8.50 20.78
N ASP A 102 -15.81 7.93 21.61
CA ASP A 102 -15.91 6.48 21.79
C ASP A 102 -16.46 5.82 20.51
N ALA A 103 -17.38 6.49 19.82
CA ALA A 103 -17.88 6.05 18.52
C ALA A 103 -16.76 6.00 17.47
N LYS A 104 -15.87 7.01 17.43
CA LYS A 104 -14.69 7.00 16.53
C LYS A 104 -13.78 5.82 16.82
N LYS A 105 -13.49 5.56 18.09
CA LYS A 105 -12.68 4.46 18.53
C LYS A 105 -13.31 3.12 18.13
N GLN A 106 -14.61 2.96 18.37
CA GLN A 106 -15.37 1.75 18.02
C GLN A 106 -15.33 1.46 16.52
N LEU A 107 -15.52 2.48 15.66
CA LEU A 107 -15.44 2.31 14.21
C LEU A 107 -14.02 1.93 13.76
N ALA A 108 -12.98 2.54 14.33
CA ALA A 108 -11.59 2.21 14.02
C ALA A 108 -11.26 0.77 14.43
N GLU A 109 -11.57 0.37 15.66
CA GLU A 109 -11.27 -0.97 16.19
C GLU A 109 -11.95 -2.07 15.38
N ALA A 110 -13.21 -1.90 14.98
CA ALA A 110 -13.95 -2.86 14.17
C ALA A 110 -13.37 -3.03 12.74
N ASN A 111 -12.57 -2.05 12.26
CA ASN A 111 -11.99 -2.06 10.92
C ASN A 111 -10.48 -2.33 10.89
N LEU A 112 -9.83 -2.70 12.00
CA LEU A 112 -8.41 -3.07 12.02
C LEU A 112 -8.12 -4.29 11.13
N ARG A 113 -9.06 -5.21 11.01
CA ARG A 113 -8.94 -6.38 10.12
C ARG A 113 -8.86 -5.96 8.65
N LEU A 114 -9.57 -4.90 8.24
CA LEU A 114 -9.47 -4.33 6.89
C LEU A 114 -8.05 -3.82 6.61
N VAL A 115 -7.41 -3.18 7.58
CA VAL A 115 -6.02 -2.71 7.43
C VAL A 115 -5.09 -3.87 7.14
N VAL A 116 -5.21 -4.98 7.86
CA VAL A 116 -4.40 -6.19 7.66
C VAL A 116 -4.57 -6.74 6.25
N SER A 117 -5.81 -6.87 5.77
CA SER A 117 -6.10 -7.38 4.43
C SER A 117 -5.50 -6.51 3.31
N VAL A 118 -5.45 -5.19 3.52
CA VAL A 118 -4.80 -4.27 2.58
C VAL A 118 -3.28 -4.37 2.69
N ALA A 119 -2.71 -4.36 3.92
CA ALA A 119 -1.27 -4.40 4.16
C ALA A 119 -0.61 -5.68 3.64
N LYS A 120 -1.31 -6.83 3.68
CA LYS A 120 -0.85 -8.13 3.15
C LYS A 120 -0.31 -8.01 1.71
N ARG A 121 -0.93 -7.17 0.86
CA ARG A 121 -0.54 -6.97 -0.55
C ARG A 121 0.78 -6.22 -0.73
N TYR A 122 1.30 -5.63 0.33
CA TYR A 122 2.50 -4.80 0.31
C TYR A 122 3.69 -5.46 1.01
N VAL A 123 3.53 -6.69 1.50
CA VAL A 123 4.62 -7.49 2.08
C VAL A 123 5.74 -7.70 1.06
N GLY A 124 6.99 -7.67 1.52
CA GLY A 124 8.17 -7.86 0.66
C GLY A 124 8.62 -6.59 -0.10
N ARG A 125 8.06 -5.42 0.22
CA ARG A 125 8.42 -4.14 -0.41
C ARG A 125 9.39 -3.27 0.41
N GLY A 126 10.20 -3.89 1.27
CA GLY A 126 11.24 -3.21 2.05
C GLY A 126 10.81 -2.71 3.43
N MET A 127 9.57 -3.01 3.88
CA MET A 127 9.09 -2.73 5.23
C MET A 127 8.59 -4.00 5.90
N LEU A 128 8.71 -4.06 7.22
CA LEU A 128 8.16 -5.15 8.03
C LEU A 128 6.63 -5.12 8.01
N PHE A 129 5.99 -6.29 8.08
CA PHE A 129 4.54 -6.40 8.00
C PHE A 129 3.81 -5.61 9.09
N LEU A 130 4.31 -5.65 10.34
CA LEU A 130 3.73 -4.84 11.42
C LEU A 130 3.85 -3.34 11.17
N ASP A 131 4.94 -2.88 10.57
CA ASP A 131 5.11 -1.47 10.25
C ASP A 131 4.12 -1.04 9.16
N LEU A 132 3.90 -1.88 8.13
CA LEU A 132 2.88 -1.66 7.12
C LEU A 132 1.48 -1.57 7.73
N ILE A 133 1.16 -2.43 8.71
CA ILE A 133 -0.11 -2.39 9.44
C ILE A 133 -0.22 -1.08 10.22
N GLN A 134 0.81 -0.65 10.93
CA GLN A 134 0.76 0.58 11.73
C GLN A 134 0.60 1.83 10.87
N GLU A 135 1.30 1.91 9.74
CA GLU A 135 1.09 2.99 8.78
C GLU A 135 -0.33 2.94 8.18
N GLY A 136 -0.83 1.74 7.89
CA GLY A 136 -2.22 1.56 7.47
C GLY A 136 -3.24 1.98 8.54
N ASN A 137 -2.97 1.72 9.82
CA ASN A 137 -3.81 2.18 10.93
C ASN A 137 -3.86 3.71 11.02
N LEU A 138 -2.75 4.41 10.73
CA LEU A 138 -2.77 5.88 10.63
C LEU A 138 -3.67 6.36 9.49
N GLY A 139 -3.67 5.63 8.37
CA GLY A 139 -4.60 5.87 7.27
C GLY A 139 -6.06 5.64 7.69
N LEU A 140 -6.35 4.54 8.39
CA LEU A 140 -7.67 4.23 8.91
C LEU A 140 -8.19 5.32 9.85
N ILE A 141 -7.37 5.82 10.78
CA ILE A 141 -7.74 6.91 11.70
C ILE A 141 -8.15 8.17 10.92
N LYS A 142 -7.38 8.54 9.89
CA LYS A 142 -7.73 9.66 9.01
C LYS A 142 -9.05 9.44 8.27
N ALA A 143 -9.30 8.19 7.82
CA ALA A 143 -10.55 7.84 7.18
C ALA A 143 -11.74 8.01 8.16
N VAL A 144 -11.60 7.54 9.40
CA VAL A 144 -12.62 7.70 10.45
C VAL A 144 -12.92 9.17 10.72
N GLU A 145 -11.90 10.02 10.80
CA GLU A 145 -12.07 11.45 11.05
C GLU A 145 -12.83 12.18 9.94
N LYS A 146 -12.66 11.76 8.70
CA LYS A 146 -13.22 12.42 7.51
C LYS A 146 -14.48 11.74 6.95
N PHE A 147 -14.89 10.61 7.52
CA PHE A 147 -16.02 9.84 7.00
C PHE A 147 -17.35 10.58 7.19
N ASP A 148 -18.10 10.71 6.09
CA ASP A 148 -19.46 11.24 6.08
C ASP A 148 -20.46 10.19 5.59
N TYR A 149 -21.26 9.64 6.52
CA TYR A 149 -22.28 8.62 6.23
C TYR A 149 -23.39 9.12 5.29
N ARG A 150 -23.56 10.44 5.14
CA ARG A 150 -24.60 11.05 4.28
C ARG A 150 -24.31 10.83 2.80
N LYS A 151 -23.06 10.55 2.46
CA LYS A 151 -22.62 10.30 1.08
C LYS A 151 -23.00 8.91 0.56
N GLY A 152 -23.60 8.02 1.35
CA GLY A 152 -24.24 6.78 0.94
C GLY A 152 -23.32 5.60 0.61
N TYR A 153 -21.98 5.77 0.63
CA TYR A 153 -21.03 4.68 0.44
C TYR A 153 -20.65 4.00 1.77
N LYS A 154 -20.23 2.73 1.71
CA LYS A 154 -19.74 2.01 2.87
C LYS A 154 -18.43 2.60 3.38
N PHE A 155 -18.23 2.56 4.70
CA PHE A 155 -16.99 3.00 5.31
C PHE A 155 -15.77 2.26 4.74
N SER A 156 -15.85 0.94 4.53
CA SER A 156 -14.76 0.13 4.01
C SER A 156 -14.24 0.63 2.66
N THR A 157 -15.12 1.06 1.74
CA THR A 157 -14.76 1.59 0.43
C THR A 157 -13.91 2.86 0.57
N TYR A 158 -14.32 3.77 1.43
CA TYR A 158 -13.60 5.02 1.70
C TYR A 158 -12.29 4.78 2.46
N ALA A 159 -12.33 3.94 3.51
CA ALA A 159 -11.17 3.64 4.34
C ALA A 159 -10.05 2.93 3.57
N THR A 160 -10.37 2.01 2.66
CA THR A 160 -9.38 1.27 1.87
C THR A 160 -8.45 2.22 1.11
N TRP A 161 -8.99 3.32 0.59
CA TRP A 161 -8.17 4.31 -0.10
C TRP A 161 -7.17 5.00 0.86
N TRP A 162 -7.62 5.46 2.02
CA TRP A 162 -6.76 6.11 3.02
C TRP A 162 -5.68 5.17 3.55
N ILE A 163 -6.05 3.90 3.79
CA ILE A 163 -5.13 2.86 4.23
C ILE A 163 -4.04 2.62 3.16
N ARG A 164 -4.45 2.44 1.90
CA ARG A 164 -3.53 2.25 0.78
C ARG A 164 -2.58 3.44 0.63
N GLN A 165 -3.12 4.64 0.62
CA GLN A 165 -2.33 5.87 0.49
C GLN A 165 -1.28 5.99 1.60
N ALA A 166 -1.66 5.72 2.85
CA ALA A 166 -0.74 5.75 3.98
C ALA A 166 0.39 4.73 3.83
N ILE A 167 0.04 3.47 3.50
CA ILE A 167 1.02 2.39 3.29
C ILE A 167 1.96 2.71 2.12
N THR A 168 1.43 3.13 0.97
CA THR A 168 2.24 3.42 -0.22
C THR A 168 3.20 4.58 0.04
N ARG A 169 2.74 5.62 0.73
CA ARG A 169 3.57 6.75 1.12
C ARG A 169 4.67 6.35 2.11
N ALA A 170 4.33 5.52 3.10
CA ALA A 170 5.31 5.01 4.06
C ALA A 170 6.40 4.16 3.38
N ILE A 171 6.03 3.29 2.44
CA ILE A 171 6.99 2.52 1.64
C ILE A 171 7.92 3.46 0.86
N ALA A 172 7.38 4.49 0.21
CA ALA A 172 8.18 5.45 -0.54
C ALA A 172 9.18 6.21 0.35
N ASP A 173 8.79 6.52 1.60
CA ASP A 173 9.61 7.29 2.54
C ASP A 173 10.61 6.45 3.33
N GLN A 174 10.32 5.18 3.64
CA GLN A 174 11.03 4.40 4.67
C GLN A 174 11.63 3.08 4.17
N ALA A 175 11.20 2.54 3.03
CA ALA A 175 11.59 1.21 2.60
C ALA A 175 13.06 1.09 2.16
N ARG A 176 13.72 2.21 1.82
CA ARG A 176 15.09 2.23 1.34
C ARG A 176 16.10 2.57 2.43
N THR A 177 17.21 1.85 2.48
CA THR A 177 18.34 2.14 3.38
C THR A 177 18.86 3.57 3.21
N ILE A 178 18.97 4.05 1.98
CA ILE A 178 19.26 5.44 1.65
C ILE A 178 17.96 6.08 1.17
N ARG A 179 17.40 6.96 1.99
CA ARG A 179 16.12 7.61 1.73
C ARG A 179 16.15 8.43 0.44
N ILE A 180 15.15 8.25 -0.40
CA ILE A 180 14.92 9.02 -1.63
C ILE A 180 13.62 9.83 -1.44
N PRO A 181 13.57 11.09 -1.90
CA PRO A 181 12.33 11.88 -1.86
C PRO A 181 11.18 11.20 -2.62
N VAL A 182 9.94 11.34 -2.11
CA VAL A 182 8.74 10.64 -2.65
C VAL A 182 8.56 10.90 -4.14
N HIS A 183 8.70 12.16 -4.61
CA HIS A 183 8.56 12.49 -6.04
C HIS A 183 9.59 11.77 -6.93
N MET A 184 10.77 11.44 -6.40
CA MET A 184 11.77 10.65 -7.14
C MET A 184 11.39 9.18 -7.17
N VAL A 185 10.80 8.64 -6.08
CA VAL A 185 10.25 7.28 -6.06
C VAL A 185 9.13 7.14 -7.09
N GLU A 186 8.23 8.12 -7.19
CA GLU A 186 7.18 8.17 -8.21
C GLU A 186 7.77 8.18 -9.63
N THR A 187 8.81 9.00 -9.84
CA THR A 187 9.51 9.04 -11.15
C THR A 187 10.17 7.70 -11.49
N ILE A 188 10.80 7.03 -10.51
CA ILE A 188 11.39 5.69 -10.67
C ILE A 188 10.29 4.67 -11.00
N ASN A 189 9.16 4.70 -10.30
CA ASN A 189 8.03 3.80 -10.57
C ASN A 189 7.46 4.01 -11.99
N LYS A 190 7.35 5.27 -12.43
CA LYS A 190 6.95 5.61 -13.80
C LYS A 190 7.95 5.04 -14.81
N LEU A 191 9.25 5.20 -14.57
CA LEU A 191 10.30 4.64 -15.42
C LEU A 191 10.18 3.11 -15.52
N ILE A 192 9.99 2.41 -14.39
CA ILE A 192 9.83 0.96 -14.35
C ILE A 192 8.59 0.52 -15.15
N ARG A 193 7.49 1.25 -15.05
CA ARG A 193 6.24 0.99 -15.79
C ARG A 193 6.46 1.13 -17.29
N VAL A 194 7.04 2.26 -17.73
CA VAL A 194 7.38 2.52 -19.15
C VAL A 194 8.36 1.47 -19.67
N ASN A 195 9.37 1.11 -18.89
CA ASN A 195 10.34 0.08 -19.26
C ASN A 195 9.66 -1.27 -19.52
N ARG A 196 8.71 -1.69 -18.67
CA ARG A 196 7.94 -2.92 -18.85
C ARG A 196 7.04 -2.86 -20.09
N GLN A 197 6.37 -1.73 -20.33
CA GLN A 197 5.53 -1.52 -21.49
C GLN A 197 6.33 -1.63 -22.78
N LEU A 198 7.46 -0.93 -22.89
CA LEU A 198 8.34 -0.99 -24.06
C LEU A 198 8.99 -2.36 -24.24
N LEU A 199 9.35 -3.05 -23.15
CA LEU A 199 9.83 -4.42 -23.19
C LEU A 199 8.79 -5.36 -23.82
N GLN A 200 7.52 -5.19 -23.45
CA GLN A 200 6.41 -5.98 -23.96
C GLN A 200 6.13 -5.68 -25.45
N GLU A 201 6.27 -4.42 -25.86
CA GLU A 201 6.05 -3.96 -27.24
C GLU A 201 7.19 -4.39 -28.16
N TYR A 202 8.44 -4.22 -27.73
CA TYR A 202 9.61 -4.48 -28.57
C TYR A 202 10.16 -5.91 -28.45
N GLY A 203 9.76 -6.67 -27.43
CA GLY A 203 10.29 -8.01 -27.16
C GLY A 203 11.77 -8.02 -26.73
N ARG A 204 12.35 -6.85 -26.43
CA ARG A 204 13.74 -6.65 -25.97
C ARG A 204 13.80 -5.52 -24.95
N GLU A 205 14.88 -5.44 -24.19
CA GLU A 205 15.11 -4.29 -23.30
C GLU A 205 15.16 -2.98 -24.10
N PRO A 206 14.38 -1.96 -23.69
CA PRO A 206 14.38 -0.66 -24.33
C PRO A 206 15.67 0.10 -24.00
N ARG A 207 16.11 0.93 -24.94
CA ARG A 207 17.26 1.81 -24.75
C ARG A 207 16.85 3.07 -23.97
N PRO A 208 17.81 3.74 -23.30
CA PRO A 208 17.51 4.98 -22.57
C PRO A 208 16.87 6.08 -23.44
N ASP A 209 17.20 6.16 -24.73
CA ASP A 209 16.60 7.13 -25.68
C ASP A 209 15.14 6.81 -26.00
N GLU A 210 14.77 5.53 -26.03
CA GLU A 210 13.39 5.07 -26.23
C GLU A 210 12.53 5.37 -25.00
N ILE A 211 13.06 5.10 -23.78
CA ILE A 211 12.40 5.43 -22.52
C ILE A 211 12.25 6.95 -22.39
N ALA A 212 13.29 7.71 -22.71
CA ALA A 212 13.29 9.18 -22.67
C ALA A 212 12.17 9.78 -23.52
N ARG A 213 11.95 9.23 -24.72
CA ARG A 213 10.89 9.66 -25.65
C ARG A 213 9.52 9.39 -25.09
N GLU A 214 9.28 8.21 -24.51
CA GLU A 214 8.00 7.82 -23.93
C GLU A 214 7.68 8.62 -22.65
N MET A 215 8.70 8.86 -21.81
CA MET A 215 8.54 9.66 -20.60
C MET A 215 8.49 11.18 -20.83
N GLY A 216 8.88 11.67 -22.01
CA GLY A 216 8.96 13.09 -22.32
C GLY A 216 10.08 13.84 -21.58
N ILE A 217 11.21 13.16 -21.27
CA ILE A 217 12.38 13.72 -20.57
C ILE A 217 13.65 13.48 -21.40
N SER A 218 14.77 14.11 -21.00
CA SER A 218 16.05 13.89 -21.68
C SER A 218 16.64 12.52 -21.36
N GLU A 219 17.44 11.97 -22.28
CA GLU A 219 18.15 10.70 -22.08
C GLU A 219 19.12 10.75 -20.89
N GLU A 220 19.77 11.89 -20.68
CA GLU A 220 20.64 12.11 -19.52
C GLU A 220 19.89 11.95 -18.22
N LYS A 221 18.66 12.51 -18.15
CA LYS A 221 17.79 12.38 -16.97
C LYS A 221 17.34 10.94 -16.73
N VAL A 222 17.06 10.17 -17.78
CA VAL A 222 16.75 8.72 -17.65
C VAL A 222 17.93 7.98 -17.03
N ARG A 223 19.16 8.22 -17.51
CA ARG A 223 20.37 7.59 -16.97
C ARG A 223 20.62 7.97 -15.50
N GLU A 224 20.36 9.23 -15.14
CA GLU A 224 20.46 9.71 -13.75
C GLU A 224 19.44 8.97 -12.86
N ILE A 225 18.16 8.87 -13.30
CA ILE A 225 17.12 8.17 -12.56
C ILE A 225 17.47 6.69 -12.36
N ILE A 226 17.96 6.01 -13.41
CA ILE A 226 18.41 4.60 -13.31
C ILE A 226 19.53 4.46 -12.27
N LYS A 227 20.48 5.39 -12.23
CA LYS A 227 21.58 5.37 -11.26
C LYS A 227 21.08 5.56 -9.82
N VAL A 228 20.14 6.47 -9.62
CA VAL A 228 19.53 6.73 -8.29
C VAL A 228 18.63 5.57 -7.85
N ALA A 229 18.01 4.85 -8.79
CA ALA A 229 17.14 3.72 -8.50
C ALA A 229 17.87 2.50 -7.94
N GLN A 230 19.19 2.38 -8.11
CA GLN A 230 19.98 1.26 -7.61
C GLN A 230 19.93 1.18 -6.08
N GLU A 231 19.87 -0.05 -5.58
CA GLU A 231 19.96 -0.34 -4.15
C GLU A 231 21.41 -0.59 -3.73
N PRO A 232 21.80 -0.24 -2.50
CA PRO A 232 23.12 -0.53 -1.99
C PRO A 232 23.35 -2.03 -1.86
N VAL A 233 24.57 -2.48 -2.15
CA VAL A 233 25.01 -3.86 -1.98
C VAL A 233 25.56 -4.02 -0.56
N SER A 234 25.28 -5.17 0.08
CA SER A 234 25.80 -5.45 1.42
C SER A 234 27.31 -5.69 1.37
N LEU A 235 28.03 -5.12 2.33
CA LEU A 235 29.46 -5.38 2.50
C LEU A 235 29.76 -6.83 2.92
N GLU A 236 28.78 -7.51 3.51
CA GLU A 236 28.89 -8.92 3.90
C GLU A 236 28.57 -9.90 2.74
N THR A 237 28.40 -9.40 1.52
CA THR A 237 28.20 -10.23 0.35
C THR A 237 29.46 -11.09 0.12
N PRO A 238 29.34 -12.45 0.12
CA PRO A 238 30.48 -13.33 -0.08
C PRO A 238 31.03 -13.17 -1.50
N ILE A 239 32.36 -13.18 -1.63
CA ILE A 239 33.07 -13.10 -2.91
C ILE A 239 33.94 -14.35 -3.07
N GLY A 240 33.80 -15.05 -4.18
CA GLY A 240 34.56 -16.27 -4.51
C GLY A 240 33.86 -17.54 -4.09
N GLU A 241 34.58 -18.66 -4.22
CA GLU A 241 34.07 -20.01 -3.87
C GLU A 241 34.34 -20.37 -2.39
N GLU A 242 35.17 -19.62 -1.70
CA GLU A 242 35.49 -19.77 -0.28
C GLU A 242 34.64 -18.81 0.56
N GLU A 243 33.94 -19.32 1.58
CA GLU A 243 33.00 -18.55 2.43
C GLU A 243 33.68 -17.49 3.32
N ASP A 244 35.03 -17.39 3.28
CA ASP A 244 35.81 -16.54 4.20
C ASP A 244 36.06 -15.10 3.67
N SER A 245 35.69 -14.78 2.41
CA SER A 245 35.94 -13.47 1.80
C SER A 245 34.65 -12.71 1.52
N HIS A 246 34.56 -11.47 2.01
CA HIS A 246 33.40 -10.60 1.86
C HIS A 246 33.76 -9.35 1.02
N LEU A 247 32.75 -8.72 0.41
CA LEU A 247 32.94 -7.50 -0.40
C LEU A 247 33.67 -6.41 0.38
N GLY A 248 33.38 -6.29 1.68
CA GLY A 248 34.01 -5.31 2.56
C GLY A 248 35.53 -5.42 2.69
N ASP A 249 36.08 -6.63 2.53
CA ASP A 249 37.53 -6.88 2.65
C ASP A 249 38.33 -6.30 1.48
N PHE A 250 37.67 -6.01 0.36
CA PHE A 250 38.30 -5.48 -0.85
C PHE A 250 38.17 -3.96 -1.01
N ILE A 251 37.48 -3.30 -0.09
CA ILE A 251 37.30 -1.84 -0.14
C ILE A 251 38.47 -1.20 0.63
N PRO A 252 39.38 -0.45 -0.04
CA PRO A 252 40.47 0.24 0.65
C PRO A 252 39.93 1.37 1.50
N ASP A 253 40.63 1.63 2.62
CA ASP A 253 40.46 2.84 3.43
C ASP A 253 41.30 3.93 2.79
N ASP A 254 40.66 4.99 2.29
CA ASP A 254 41.31 6.11 1.57
C ASP A 254 41.67 7.28 2.52
N ASP A 255 42.04 7.03 3.79
CA ASP A 255 42.48 8.05 4.73
C ASP A 255 43.92 8.51 4.48
#